data_417942ce580f2b1cee537b43ec8047fa
#
_entry.id   417942ce580f2b1cee537b43ec8047fa
#
_cell.length_a   1.000
_cell.length_b   1.000
_cell.length_c   1.000
_cell.angle_alpha   90.00
_cell.angle_beta   90.00
_cell.angle_gamma   90.00
#
_symmetry.space_group_name_H-M   'P 1'
#
loop_
_entity.id
_entity.type
_entity.pdbx_description
1 polymer ?
#
loop_
_entity_poly.entity_id
_entity_poly.type
_entity_poly.pdbx_seq_one_letter_code
_entity_poly.pdbx_strand_id
1 'polypeptide(L)'
;KNLPYKGKGMKKVRKIIKRVAAAALAAAVAAGLTGCGSVTSGKRIIRVSHAQSETHPEHIGLLAFKEYVEERLGDRYEVQIFPNEILGSAQKAIELTQTGAIDFVVAGTANLETFAGVYEIFSMPYLFDSEDVYKSVMQDTDYMEKVYESTDEAGFRVVTWYNAGVRNFYAKTPIHTPDDLKGKKIRVQQSPASVAMVNAFGAAAAPMGFGEVYTAIQQGVIDGAENNELALTNNKHGEVAKYYAYNKHQMVPDMLVANLKFLNGLSPEEYQIFKDAAALSTEVELKEWDKSIEAAKDIAQNKMGVEFIDVDVDAFKQKVLPLHETMLNDNPKIVDLYNHIQEINEKAKGGKQDGDNA
;
A
#
# COMPACT_ATOMS: atom_id res chain seq x y z
N LYS A 1 61.80 55.97 -31.12
CA LYS A 1 62.40 56.03 -29.74
C LYS A 1 61.49 55.33 -28.83
N ASN A 2 61.81 54.03 -28.54
CA ASN A 2 61.07 53.16 -27.62
C ASN A 2 61.56 53.44 -26.20
N LEU A 3 60.64 53.60 -25.26
CA LEU A 3 60.91 53.63 -23.83
C LEU A 3 60.34 52.37 -23.22
N PRO A 4 61.11 51.61 -22.40
CA PRO A 4 60.62 50.38 -21.75
C PRO A 4 59.85 50.67 -20.45
N TYR A 5 58.63 50.28 -20.36
CA TYR A 5 57.82 50.33 -19.14
C TYR A 5 58.23 49.20 -18.18
N LYS A 6 58.83 49.55 -17.06
CA LYS A 6 59.38 48.58 -16.08
C LYS A 6 58.29 47.85 -15.27
N GLY A 7 58.24 46.53 -15.42
CA GLY A 7 57.31 45.60 -14.77
C GLY A 7 57.57 45.37 -13.27
N LYS A 8 57.77 46.40 -12.41
CA LYS A 8 57.91 46.21 -10.94
C LYS A 8 56.58 46.31 -10.17
N GLY A 9 55.56 46.99 -10.75
CA GLY A 9 54.25 47.18 -10.11
C GLY A 9 53.38 45.94 -10.12
N MET A 10 53.38 45.17 -11.21
CA MET A 10 52.53 43.97 -11.36
C MET A 10 52.88 42.81 -10.41
N LYS A 11 54.14 42.64 -10.03
CA LYS A 11 54.56 41.61 -9.07
C LYS A 11 54.07 41.90 -7.65
N LYS A 12 53.97 43.18 -7.28
CA LYS A 12 53.48 43.58 -5.95
C LYS A 12 51.96 43.42 -5.83
N VAL A 13 51.22 43.78 -6.88
CA VAL A 13 49.75 43.60 -6.96
C VAL A 13 49.39 42.12 -6.97
N ARG A 14 50.07 41.26 -7.73
CA ARG A 14 49.87 39.80 -7.71
C ARG A 14 50.12 39.15 -6.33
N LYS A 15 51.11 39.66 -5.56
CA LYS A 15 51.37 39.17 -4.19
C LYS A 15 50.29 39.57 -3.20
N ILE A 16 49.71 40.78 -3.37
CA ILE A 16 48.59 41.26 -2.53
C ILE A 16 47.32 40.48 -2.85
N ILE A 17 46.99 40.27 -4.14
CA ILE A 17 45.82 39.49 -4.55
C ILE A 17 45.92 38.01 -4.03
N LYS A 18 47.08 37.38 -4.11
CA LYS A 18 47.28 36.01 -3.57
C LYS A 18 47.17 35.96 -2.05
N ARG A 19 47.57 37.02 -1.31
CA ARG A 19 47.41 37.08 0.16
C ARG A 19 45.96 37.31 0.58
N VAL A 20 45.24 38.16 -0.15
CA VAL A 20 43.82 38.42 0.08
C VAL A 20 42.97 37.16 -0.26
N ALA A 21 43.28 36.49 -1.38
CA ALA A 21 42.61 35.22 -1.73
C ALA A 21 42.88 34.10 -0.73
N ALA A 22 44.11 33.99 -0.19
CA ALA A 22 44.46 33.02 0.83
C ALA A 22 43.77 33.32 2.18
N ALA A 23 43.64 34.59 2.56
CA ALA A 23 42.92 34.98 3.77
C ALA A 23 41.41 34.81 3.64
N ALA A 24 40.82 35.02 2.47
CA ALA A 24 39.39 34.76 2.20
C ALA A 24 39.09 33.27 2.23
N LEU A 25 39.98 32.42 1.71
CA LEU A 25 39.83 30.95 1.76
C LEU A 25 39.96 30.43 3.19
N ALA A 26 40.88 30.96 3.99
CA ALA A 26 41.04 30.60 5.40
C ALA A 26 39.83 31.03 6.26
N ALA A 27 39.24 32.20 5.97
CA ALA A 27 38.01 32.68 6.63
C ALA A 27 36.79 31.82 6.26
N ALA A 28 36.67 31.34 5.01
CA ALA A 28 35.63 30.48 4.55
C ALA A 28 35.69 29.06 5.20
N VAL A 29 36.91 28.53 5.41
CA VAL A 29 37.14 27.26 6.10
C VAL A 29 36.90 27.39 7.61
N ALA A 30 37.26 28.53 8.24
CA ALA A 30 36.94 28.76 9.65
C ALA A 30 35.44 28.97 9.92
N ALA A 31 34.70 29.61 8.98
CA ALA A 31 33.25 29.72 9.05
C ALA A 31 32.52 28.38 8.82
N GLY A 32 33.13 27.45 8.07
CA GLY A 32 32.63 26.09 7.89
C GLY A 32 32.79 25.16 9.09
N LEU A 33 33.72 25.46 10.01
CA LEU A 33 33.98 24.65 11.20
C LEU A 33 33.21 25.09 12.44
N THR A 34 32.56 26.25 12.43
CA THR A 34 31.67 26.70 13.52
C THR A 34 30.20 26.37 13.26
N GLY A 35 29.88 25.68 12.14
CA GLY A 35 28.55 25.17 11.81
C GLY A 35 28.14 23.88 12.53
N CYS A 36 28.94 23.35 13.44
CA CYS A 36 28.55 22.27 14.33
C CYS A 36 28.09 22.82 15.69
N GLY A 37 26.87 23.37 15.76
CA GLY A 37 26.38 23.86 17.05
C GLY A 37 25.08 24.63 17.05
N SER A 38 24.25 24.54 15.99
CA SER A 38 22.84 24.75 16.13
C SER A 38 22.15 23.47 15.66
N VAL A 39 21.89 22.55 16.56
CA VAL A 39 20.75 21.65 16.44
C VAL A 39 19.57 22.59 16.33
N THR A 40 19.19 22.97 15.12
CA THR A 40 17.82 23.41 14.89
C THR A 40 16.98 22.24 15.39
N SER A 41 16.23 22.45 16.45
CA SER A 41 15.22 21.52 16.94
C SER A 41 14.11 21.44 15.89
N GLY A 42 14.46 20.93 14.71
CA GLY A 42 13.53 20.61 13.66
C GLY A 42 12.78 19.34 14.08
N LYS A 43 11.47 19.37 13.98
CA LYS A 43 10.64 18.19 14.18
C LYS A 43 11.15 17.06 13.28
N ARG A 44 11.12 15.82 13.78
CA ARG A 44 11.38 14.65 12.94
C ARG A 44 10.20 14.48 11.97
N ILE A 45 10.49 14.43 10.67
CA ILE A 45 9.50 14.14 9.64
C ILE A 45 9.22 12.64 9.65
N ILE A 46 7.95 12.28 9.84
CA ILE A 46 7.41 10.94 9.68
C ILE A 46 6.80 10.84 8.28
N ARG A 47 7.40 10.01 7.44
CA ARG A 47 6.95 9.80 6.05
C ARG A 47 6.03 8.60 5.97
N VAL A 48 4.81 8.82 5.45
CA VAL A 48 3.80 7.79 5.22
C VAL A 48 3.53 7.70 3.72
N SER A 49 3.76 6.57 3.09
CA SER A 49 3.52 6.34 1.66
C SER A 49 2.30 5.45 1.43
N HIS A 50 1.54 5.71 0.38
CA HIS A 50 0.47 4.82 -0.08
C HIS A 50 0.18 4.96 -1.58
N ALA A 51 -0.53 3.98 -2.15
CA ALA A 51 -0.81 3.91 -3.58
C ALA A 51 -2.07 4.67 -4.03
N GLN A 52 -2.96 4.98 -3.09
CA GLN A 52 -4.28 5.52 -3.39
C GLN A 52 -4.26 7.04 -3.61
N SER A 53 -5.37 7.56 -4.20
CA SER A 53 -5.57 9.00 -4.35
C SER A 53 -5.92 9.68 -3.02
N GLU A 54 -5.82 11.00 -2.97
CA GLU A 54 -6.15 11.81 -1.79
C GLU A 54 -7.65 11.75 -1.40
N THR A 55 -8.52 11.27 -2.28
CA THR A 55 -9.96 11.12 -2.02
C THR A 55 -10.36 9.71 -1.57
N HIS A 56 -9.40 8.80 -1.50
CA HIS A 56 -9.65 7.42 -1.09
C HIS A 56 -9.86 7.34 0.44
N PRO A 57 -10.76 6.47 0.95
CA PRO A 57 -10.98 6.28 2.40
C PRO A 57 -9.70 6.03 3.19
N GLU A 58 -8.76 5.27 2.66
CA GLU A 58 -7.44 5.05 3.24
C GLU A 58 -6.67 6.34 3.50
N HIS A 59 -6.66 7.28 2.53
CA HIS A 59 -6.01 8.59 2.72
C HIS A 59 -6.70 9.40 3.82
N ILE A 60 -8.04 9.36 3.86
CA ILE A 60 -8.82 10.04 4.90
C ILE A 60 -8.51 9.46 6.29
N GLY A 61 -8.38 8.14 6.40
CA GLY A 61 -7.88 7.48 7.61
C GLY A 61 -6.49 7.94 8.01
N LEU A 62 -5.57 8.03 7.04
CA LEU A 62 -4.20 8.53 7.29
C LEU A 62 -4.16 10.01 7.70
N LEU A 63 -5.10 10.85 7.26
CA LEU A 63 -5.24 12.22 7.76
C LEU A 63 -5.61 12.24 9.25
N ALA A 64 -6.48 11.32 9.70
CA ALA A 64 -6.80 11.18 11.12
C ALA A 64 -5.59 10.67 11.93
N PHE A 65 -4.81 9.73 11.39
CA PHE A 65 -3.53 9.31 11.98
C PHE A 65 -2.58 10.50 12.16
N LYS A 66 -2.40 11.30 11.10
CA LYS A 66 -1.56 12.51 11.13
C LYS A 66 -2.02 13.47 12.22
N GLU A 67 -3.30 13.83 12.23
CA GLU A 67 -3.87 14.78 13.19
C GLU A 67 -3.66 14.28 14.62
N TYR A 68 -3.96 13.02 14.90
CA TYR A 68 -3.81 12.42 16.24
C TYR A 68 -2.36 12.47 16.76
N VAL A 69 -1.39 12.14 15.88
CA VAL A 69 0.03 12.19 16.23
C VAL A 69 0.50 13.63 16.44
N GLU A 70 0.15 14.55 15.54
CA GLU A 70 0.60 15.95 15.61
C GLU A 70 -0.05 16.75 16.74
N GLU A 71 -1.26 16.41 17.18
CA GLU A 71 -1.89 17.00 18.36
C GLU A 71 -1.14 16.64 19.66
N ARG A 72 -0.55 15.44 19.74
CA ARG A 72 0.06 14.92 20.97
C ARG A 72 1.58 15.02 20.99
N LEU A 73 2.19 14.92 19.82
CA LEU A 73 3.64 14.86 19.65
C LEU A 73 4.15 15.88 18.60
N GLY A 74 3.35 16.88 18.27
CA GLY A 74 3.67 17.84 17.20
C GLY A 74 4.82 18.80 17.53
N ASP A 75 5.32 18.83 18.76
CA ASP A 75 6.59 19.46 19.12
C ASP A 75 7.80 18.65 18.65
N ARG A 76 7.66 17.34 18.48
CA ARG A 76 8.72 16.38 18.14
C ARG A 76 8.59 15.82 16.72
N TYR A 77 7.36 15.59 16.22
CA TYR A 77 7.08 14.94 14.94
C TYR A 77 6.21 15.80 14.03
N GLU A 78 6.44 15.68 12.73
CA GLU A 78 5.60 16.19 11.64
C GLU A 78 5.29 15.02 10.71
N VAL A 79 4.02 14.71 10.47
CA VAL A 79 3.61 13.61 9.58
C VAL A 79 3.38 14.13 8.17
N GLN A 80 4.07 13.57 7.20
CA GLN A 80 3.90 13.87 5.78
C GLN A 80 3.40 12.63 5.04
N ILE A 81 2.23 12.75 4.39
CA ILE A 81 1.59 11.67 3.65
C ILE A 81 1.90 11.85 2.16
N PHE A 82 2.32 10.77 1.52
CA PHE A 82 2.74 10.71 0.11
C PHE A 82 1.82 9.74 -0.65
N PRO A 83 0.72 10.24 -1.28
CA PRO A 83 -0.24 9.44 -2.03
C PRO A 83 0.27 9.07 -3.43
N ASN A 84 -0.53 8.28 -4.17
CA ASN A 84 -0.38 7.99 -5.60
C ASN A 84 0.98 7.36 -5.98
N GLU A 85 1.58 6.55 -5.11
CA GLU A 85 2.89 5.90 -5.36
C GLU A 85 4.03 6.88 -5.68
N ILE A 86 3.95 8.16 -5.25
CA ILE A 86 4.99 9.15 -5.58
C ILE A 86 6.36 8.84 -4.97
N LEU A 87 6.43 7.96 -3.95
CA LEU A 87 7.68 7.43 -3.39
C LEU A 87 8.06 6.05 -3.98
N GLY A 88 7.33 5.58 -4.99
CA GLY A 88 7.51 4.29 -5.64
C GLY A 88 6.31 3.36 -5.46
N SER A 89 6.30 2.24 -6.21
CA SER A 89 5.27 1.20 -6.06
C SER A 89 5.20 0.66 -4.63
N ALA A 90 4.10 -0.01 -4.27
CA ALA A 90 3.92 -0.59 -2.94
C ALA A 90 5.12 -1.46 -2.53
N GLN A 91 5.59 -2.34 -3.42
CA GLN A 91 6.77 -3.17 -3.16
C GLN A 91 8.01 -2.32 -2.88
N LYS A 92 8.26 -1.27 -3.68
CA LYS A 92 9.39 -0.36 -3.46
C LYS A 92 9.27 0.41 -2.15
N ALA A 93 8.08 0.86 -1.79
CA ALA A 93 7.82 1.56 -0.55
C ALA A 93 8.00 0.64 0.68
N ILE A 94 7.66 -0.66 0.60
CA ILE A 94 7.98 -1.66 1.65
C ILE A 94 9.49 -1.77 1.84
N GLU A 95 10.30 -1.90 0.76
CA GLU A 95 11.77 -1.92 0.84
C GLU A 95 12.33 -0.64 1.50
N LEU A 96 11.78 0.52 1.16
CA LEU A 96 12.18 1.80 1.75
C LEU A 96 11.79 1.86 3.23
N THR A 97 10.67 1.25 3.62
CA THR A 97 10.24 1.13 5.02
C THR A 97 11.17 0.20 5.79
N GLN A 98 11.57 -0.95 5.23
CA GLN A 98 12.56 -1.83 5.86
C GLN A 98 13.87 -1.10 6.21
N THR A 99 14.35 -0.28 5.28
CA THR A 99 15.62 0.47 5.46
C THR A 99 15.48 1.73 6.31
N GLY A 100 14.24 2.19 6.61
CA GLY A 100 13.96 3.40 7.36
C GLY A 100 14.08 4.69 6.54
N ALA A 101 14.11 4.60 5.22
CA ALA A 101 14.02 5.76 4.32
C ALA A 101 12.60 6.36 4.33
N ILE A 102 11.59 5.51 4.58
CA ILE A 102 10.20 5.86 4.88
C ILE A 102 9.87 5.27 6.26
N ASP A 103 9.05 5.96 7.06
CA ASP A 103 8.68 5.51 8.39
C ASP A 103 7.48 4.55 8.35
N PHE A 104 6.51 4.83 7.46
CA PHE A 104 5.31 4.01 7.28
C PHE A 104 4.95 3.86 5.80
N VAL A 105 4.36 2.72 5.46
CA VAL A 105 3.73 2.49 4.15
C VAL A 105 2.40 1.78 4.34
N VAL A 106 1.39 2.16 3.54
CA VAL A 106 0.20 1.32 3.37
C VAL A 106 0.38 0.47 2.12
N ALA A 107 0.24 -0.84 2.28
CA ALA A 107 0.40 -1.80 1.21
C ALA A 107 -0.53 -3.00 1.40
N GLY A 108 -1.11 -3.49 0.31
CA GLY A 108 -1.89 -4.72 0.30
C GLY A 108 -1.07 -5.94 0.74
N THR A 109 -1.71 -6.84 1.46
CA THR A 109 -1.06 -8.08 1.93
C THR A 109 -0.44 -8.89 0.81
N ALA A 110 -1.01 -8.84 -0.39
CA ALA A 110 -0.43 -9.45 -1.58
C ALA A 110 0.97 -8.91 -1.94
N ASN A 111 1.27 -7.64 -1.63
CA ASN A 111 2.62 -7.11 -1.80
C ASN A 111 3.55 -7.47 -0.63
N LEU A 112 2.99 -7.80 0.55
CA LEU A 112 3.75 -8.19 1.73
C LEU A 112 4.19 -9.66 1.71
N GLU A 113 3.50 -10.54 0.97
CA GLU A 113 3.76 -11.99 0.99
C GLU A 113 5.20 -12.37 0.63
N THR A 114 5.86 -11.60 -0.23
CA THR A 114 7.27 -11.82 -0.62
C THR A 114 8.27 -11.40 0.45
N PHE A 115 7.85 -10.58 1.41
CA PHE A 115 8.67 -10.13 2.54
C PHE A 115 8.38 -10.94 3.80
N ALA A 116 7.13 -11.33 4.00
CA ALA A 116 6.66 -12.10 5.14
C ALA A 116 5.59 -13.09 4.69
N GLY A 117 5.99 -14.36 4.54
CA GLY A 117 5.19 -15.42 3.91
C GLY A 117 3.83 -15.68 4.57
N VAL A 118 3.61 -15.28 5.84
CA VAL A 118 2.30 -15.41 6.50
C VAL A 118 1.21 -14.62 5.75
N TYR A 119 1.55 -13.53 5.07
CA TYR A 119 0.58 -12.69 4.35
C TYR A 119 0.10 -13.30 3.03
N GLU A 120 0.73 -14.35 2.54
CA GLU A 120 0.26 -15.10 1.36
C GLU A 120 -1.18 -15.61 1.53
N ILE A 121 -1.60 -15.91 2.76
CA ILE A 121 -2.94 -16.39 3.06
C ILE A 121 -4.02 -15.46 2.50
N PHE A 122 -3.86 -14.14 2.62
CA PHE A 122 -4.84 -13.17 2.15
C PHE A 122 -4.92 -13.07 0.62
N SER A 123 -3.94 -13.64 -0.08
CA SER A 123 -3.98 -13.81 -1.54
C SER A 123 -4.67 -15.10 -1.98
N MET A 124 -5.11 -15.94 -1.04
CA MET A 124 -5.85 -17.15 -1.35
C MET A 124 -7.26 -16.79 -1.88
N PRO A 125 -7.63 -17.22 -3.09
CA PRO A 125 -8.93 -16.87 -3.66
C PRO A 125 -10.07 -17.53 -2.87
N TYR A 126 -11.16 -16.79 -2.66
CA TYR A 126 -12.36 -17.28 -1.92
C TYR A 126 -12.05 -17.79 -0.51
N LEU A 127 -11.08 -17.18 0.17
CA LEU A 127 -10.69 -17.52 1.54
C LEU A 127 -11.83 -17.25 2.54
N PHE A 128 -12.49 -16.11 2.40
CA PHE A 128 -13.58 -15.66 3.27
C PHE A 128 -14.94 -15.94 2.61
N ASP A 129 -15.87 -16.48 3.37
CA ASP A 129 -17.22 -16.78 2.87
C ASP A 129 -18.11 -15.52 2.72
N SER A 130 -17.75 -14.43 3.39
CA SER A 130 -18.44 -13.13 3.30
C SER A 130 -17.55 -11.99 3.78
N GLU A 131 -17.97 -10.74 3.47
CA GLU A 131 -17.33 -9.53 4.00
C GLU A 131 -17.43 -9.43 5.53
N ASP A 132 -18.51 -9.96 6.13
CA ASP A 132 -18.66 -9.99 7.59
C ASP A 132 -17.62 -10.92 8.23
N VAL A 133 -17.37 -12.09 7.64
CA VAL A 133 -16.28 -12.98 8.08
C VAL A 133 -14.94 -12.31 7.93
N TYR A 134 -14.67 -11.68 6.78
CA TYR A 134 -13.44 -10.92 6.55
C TYR A 134 -13.23 -9.86 7.62
N LYS A 135 -14.25 -9.01 7.87
CA LYS A 135 -14.18 -7.97 8.91
C LYS A 135 -13.99 -8.58 10.29
N SER A 136 -14.68 -9.70 10.62
CA SER A 136 -14.53 -10.37 11.91
C SER A 136 -13.12 -10.89 12.15
N VAL A 137 -12.47 -11.47 11.14
CA VAL A 137 -11.07 -11.91 11.21
C VAL A 137 -10.15 -10.74 11.44
N MET A 138 -10.30 -9.67 10.65
CA MET A 138 -9.42 -8.50 10.74
C MET A 138 -9.60 -7.72 12.06
N GLN A 139 -10.76 -7.82 12.70
CA GLN A 139 -11.07 -7.18 13.97
C GLN A 139 -10.74 -8.08 15.19
N ASP A 140 -10.34 -9.33 14.99
CA ASP A 140 -9.79 -10.18 16.05
C ASP A 140 -8.37 -9.71 16.41
N THR A 141 -8.33 -8.63 17.20
CA THR A 141 -7.06 -7.95 17.53
C THR A 141 -6.09 -8.85 18.27
N ASP A 142 -6.61 -9.75 19.16
CA ASP A 142 -5.78 -10.65 19.96
C ASP A 142 -5.06 -11.69 19.08
N TYR A 143 -5.70 -12.09 17.98
CA TYR A 143 -5.09 -13.00 17.01
C TYR A 143 -4.20 -12.24 16.02
N MET A 144 -4.72 -11.17 15.43
CA MET A 144 -4.01 -10.43 14.38
C MET A 144 -2.75 -9.73 14.90
N GLU A 145 -2.69 -9.34 16.18
CA GLU A 145 -1.47 -8.74 16.74
C GLU A 145 -0.27 -9.72 16.65
N LYS A 146 -0.50 -11.02 16.86
CA LYS A 146 0.55 -12.05 16.67
C LYS A 146 1.02 -12.15 15.22
N VAL A 147 0.08 -12.01 14.27
CA VAL A 147 0.41 -11.98 12.83
C VAL A 147 1.22 -10.73 12.51
N TYR A 148 0.86 -9.57 13.07
CA TYR A 148 1.56 -8.31 12.87
C TYR A 148 3.00 -8.33 13.42
N GLU A 149 3.20 -8.90 14.60
CA GLU A 149 4.52 -9.05 15.22
C GLU A 149 5.42 -10.05 14.48
N SER A 150 4.84 -11.02 13.78
CA SER A 150 5.61 -12.01 13.02
C SER A 150 6.45 -11.41 11.88
N THR A 151 6.23 -10.15 11.54
CA THR A 151 6.97 -9.42 10.50
C THR A 151 8.25 -8.76 10.99
N ASP A 152 8.55 -8.81 12.28
CA ASP A 152 9.72 -8.15 12.87
C ASP A 152 11.04 -8.61 12.25
N GLU A 153 11.15 -9.90 11.90
CA GLU A 153 12.33 -10.45 11.22
C GLU A 153 12.54 -9.81 9.83
N ALA A 154 11.48 -9.29 9.21
CA ALA A 154 11.55 -8.58 7.95
C ALA A 154 11.97 -7.11 8.09
N GLY A 155 12.20 -6.62 9.33
CA GLY A 155 12.62 -5.25 9.62
C GLY A 155 11.50 -4.22 9.62
N PHE A 156 10.26 -4.67 9.63
CA PHE A 156 9.06 -3.85 9.77
C PHE A 156 8.02 -4.56 10.63
N ARG A 157 7.02 -3.80 11.12
CA ARG A 157 5.86 -4.33 11.82
C ARG A 157 4.59 -3.72 11.25
N VAL A 158 3.57 -4.53 11.06
CA VAL A 158 2.22 -4.05 10.78
C VAL A 158 1.64 -3.47 12.08
N VAL A 159 1.00 -2.32 12.00
CA VAL A 159 0.44 -1.64 13.18
C VAL A 159 -1.09 -1.54 13.13
N THR A 160 -1.69 -1.63 11.93
CA THR A 160 -3.14 -1.74 11.74
C THR A 160 -3.47 -2.16 10.29
N TRP A 161 -4.75 -2.31 10.00
CA TRP A 161 -5.29 -2.69 8.69
C TRP A 161 -6.32 -1.68 8.18
N TYR A 162 -6.56 -1.71 6.87
CA TYR A 162 -7.61 -0.96 6.20
C TYR A 162 -8.43 -1.91 5.32
N ASN A 163 -9.71 -1.58 5.15
CA ASN A 163 -10.58 -2.31 4.24
C ASN A 163 -10.17 -2.02 2.79
N ALA A 164 -10.05 -3.06 2.00
CA ALA A 164 -9.81 -2.93 0.56
C ALA A 164 -10.94 -3.60 -0.26
N GLY A 165 -12.03 -3.94 0.41
CA GLY A 165 -13.25 -4.49 -0.19
C GLY A 165 -13.07 -5.82 -0.89
N VAL A 166 -14.00 -6.11 -1.79
CA VAL A 166 -14.01 -7.34 -2.58
C VAL A 166 -13.40 -7.07 -3.94
N ARG A 167 -12.44 -7.88 -4.34
CA ARG A 167 -11.76 -7.76 -5.63
C ARG A 167 -12.51 -8.51 -6.71
N ASN A 168 -12.64 -7.86 -7.85
CA ASN A 168 -13.40 -8.31 -9.01
C ASN A 168 -12.61 -8.00 -10.29
N PHE A 169 -12.82 -8.75 -11.36
CA PHE A 169 -12.20 -8.44 -12.66
C PHE A 169 -12.91 -7.28 -13.35
N TYR A 170 -12.11 -6.41 -13.97
CA TYR A 170 -12.59 -5.40 -14.91
C TYR A 170 -11.70 -5.34 -16.14
N ALA A 171 -12.32 -5.14 -17.32
CA ALA A 171 -11.62 -5.23 -18.58
C ALA A 171 -12.25 -4.35 -19.67
N LYS A 172 -11.58 -4.28 -20.83
CA LYS A 172 -12.10 -3.62 -22.04
C LYS A 172 -13.25 -4.37 -22.69
N THR A 173 -13.34 -5.68 -22.46
CA THR A 173 -14.38 -6.56 -23.00
C THR A 173 -15.10 -7.26 -21.84
N PRO A 174 -16.36 -7.65 -22.01
CA PRO A 174 -17.12 -8.28 -20.93
C PRO A 174 -16.50 -9.63 -20.51
N ILE A 175 -16.70 -9.96 -19.24
CA ILE A 175 -16.33 -11.24 -18.61
C ILE A 175 -17.58 -11.79 -17.94
N HIS A 176 -18.19 -12.83 -18.52
CA HIS A 176 -19.38 -13.49 -17.99
C HIS A 176 -19.05 -14.83 -17.35
N THR A 177 -18.00 -15.49 -17.84
CA THR A 177 -17.56 -16.82 -17.41
C THR A 177 -16.04 -16.82 -17.19
N PRO A 178 -15.49 -17.78 -16.45
CA PRO A 178 -14.03 -17.95 -16.34
C PRO A 178 -13.32 -18.12 -17.71
N ASP A 179 -14.03 -18.70 -18.69
CA ASP A 179 -13.47 -18.95 -20.01
C ASP A 179 -13.25 -17.65 -20.81
N ASP A 180 -13.94 -16.58 -20.49
CA ASP A 180 -13.74 -15.26 -21.09
C ASP A 180 -12.41 -14.62 -20.68
N LEU A 181 -11.75 -15.14 -19.64
CA LEU A 181 -10.40 -14.74 -19.23
C LEU A 181 -9.29 -15.37 -20.07
N LYS A 182 -9.57 -16.47 -20.78
CA LYS A 182 -8.57 -17.18 -21.59
C LYS A 182 -7.92 -16.26 -22.62
N GLY A 183 -6.60 -16.22 -22.58
CA GLY A 183 -5.79 -15.43 -23.50
C GLY A 183 -5.78 -13.92 -23.21
N LYS A 184 -6.54 -13.42 -22.25
CA LYS A 184 -6.44 -12.02 -21.80
C LYS A 184 -5.18 -11.83 -20.94
N LYS A 185 -4.62 -10.63 -21.00
CA LYS A 185 -3.54 -10.19 -20.15
C LYS A 185 -4.10 -9.33 -19.03
N ILE A 186 -4.11 -9.86 -17.82
CA ILE A 186 -4.73 -9.26 -16.63
C ILE A 186 -3.66 -8.79 -15.65
N ARG A 187 -3.71 -7.52 -15.29
CA ARG A 187 -2.83 -7.01 -14.24
C ARG A 187 -3.21 -7.59 -12.89
N VAL A 188 -2.21 -7.94 -12.12
CA VAL A 188 -2.31 -8.29 -10.71
C VAL A 188 -1.33 -7.48 -9.88
N GLN A 189 -1.49 -7.51 -8.55
CA GLN A 189 -0.46 -7.03 -7.63
C GLN A 189 0.83 -7.84 -7.82
N GLN A 190 1.95 -7.34 -7.31
CA GLN A 190 3.24 -8.03 -7.36
C GLN A 190 3.28 -9.18 -6.33
N SER A 191 2.46 -10.20 -6.58
CA SER A 191 2.16 -11.33 -5.71
C SER A 191 2.23 -12.63 -6.51
N PRO A 192 3.09 -13.59 -6.14
CA PRO A 192 3.12 -14.92 -6.72
C PRO A 192 1.76 -15.64 -6.65
N ALA A 193 1.04 -15.54 -5.53
CA ALA A 193 -0.27 -16.16 -5.37
C ALA A 193 -1.32 -15.55 -6.32
N SER A 194 -1.34 -14.21 -6.47
CA SER A 194 -2.23 -13.55 -7.44
C SER A 194 -1.89 -13.91 -8.89
N VAL A 195 -0.60 -14.09 -9.20
CA VAL A 195 -0.15 -14.62 -10.51
C VAL A 195 -0.68 -16.04 -10.73
N ALA A 196 -0.55 -16.92 -9.74
CA ALA A 196 -1.04 -18.28 -9.84
C ALA A 196 -2.56 -18.33 -10.03
N MET A 197 -3.32 -17.50 -9.31
CA MET A 197 -4.76 -17.38 -9.45
C MET A 197 -5.18 -16.97 -10.88
N VAL A 198 -4.63 -15.90 -11.42
CA VAL A 198 -4.98 -15.43 -12.77
C VAL A 198 -4.60 -16.47 -13.84
N ASN A 199 -3.46 -17.13 -13.68
CA ASN A 199 -3.05 -18.21 -14.58
C ASN A 199 -3.99 -19.42 -14.51
N ALA A 200 -4.55 -19.73 -13.34
CA ALA A 200 -5.53 -20.81 -13.18
C ALA A 200 -6.84 -20.53 -13.92
N PHE A 201 -7.21 -19.26 -14.12
CA PHE A 201 -8.31 -18.87 -15.01
C PHE A 201 -7.97 -18.98 -16.51
N GLY A 202 -6.71 -19.24 -16.87
CA GLY A 202 -6.24 -19.30 -18.26
C GLY A 202 -5.90 -17.94 -18.87
N ALA A 203 -5.83 -16.89 -18.06
CA ALA A 203 -5.32 -15.58 -18.43
C ALA A 203 -3.79 -15.52 -18.25
N ALA A 204 -3.15 -14.52 -18.85
CA ALA A 204 -1.75 -14.20 -18.61
C ALA A 204 -1.66 -13.13 -17.53
N ALA A 205 -1.13 -13.46 -16.36
CA ALA A 205 -0.92 -12.50 -15.29
C ALA A 205 0.19 -11.48 -15.64
N ALA A 206 -0.03 -10.20 -15.33
CA ALA A 206 0.90 -9.11 -15.55
C ALA A 206 1.13 -8.35 -14.23
N PRO A 207 2.05 -8.79 -13.36
CA PRO A 207 2.33 -8.11 -12.10
C PRO A 207 2.98 -6.74 -12.38
N MET A 208 2.40 -5.67 -11.83
CA MET A 208 2.91 -4.29 -11.94
C MET A 208 2.38 -3.39 -10.82
N GLY A 209 3.05 -2.25 -10.60
CA GLY A 209 2.61 -1.20 -9.68
C GLY A 209 1.21 -0.68 -10.01
N PHE A 210 0.49 -0.19 -9.01
CA PHE A 210 -0.90 0.24 -9.19
C PHE A 210 -1.01 1.52 -10.04
N GLY A 211 -0.06 2.44 -9.88
CA GLY A 211 0.00 3.68 -10.66
C GLY A 211 0.20 3.49 -12.16
N GLU A 212 0.65 2.31 -12.60
CA GLU A 212 0.89 2.00 -14.02
C GLU A 212 -0.38 1.50 -14.75
N VAL A 213 -1.40 1.03 -14.00
CA VAL A 213 -2.54 0.25 -14.52
C VAL A 213 -3.37 1.03 -15.54
N TYR A 214 -3.73 2.28 -15.22
CA TYR A 214 -4.52 3.11 -16.14
C TYR A 214 -3.86 3.21 -17.51
N THR A 215 -2.59 3.57 -17.53
CA THR A 215 -1.82 3.74 -18.78
C THR A 215 -1.63 2.42 -19.51
N ALA A 216 -1.39 1.33 -18.79
CA ALA A 216 -1.23 0.00 -19.38
C ALA A 216 -2.51 -0.50 -20.07
N ILE A 217 -3.70 -0.27 -19.46
CA ILE A 217 -4.99 -0.58 -20.09
C ILE A 217 -5.22 0.35 -21.29
N GLN A 218 -5.01 1.65 -21.12
CA GLN A 218 -5.21 2.64 -22.17
C GLN A 218 -4.40 2.31 -23.42
N GLN A 219 -3.14 1.96 -23.26
CA GLN A 219 -2.23 1.62 -24.36
C GLN A 219 -2.42 0.19 -24.91
N GLY A 220 -3.25 -0.65 -24.26
CA GLY A 220 -3.44 -2.03 -24.67
C GLY A 220 -2.28 -2.96 -24.35
N VAL A 221 -1.43 -2.59 -23.38
CA VAL A 221 -0.38 -3.46 -22.83
C VAL A 221 -1.00 -4.59 -22.04
N ILE A 222 -2.14 -4.32 -21.38
CA ILE A 222 -3.00 -5.28 -20.70
C ILE A 222 -4.45 -5.09 -21.13
N ASP A 223 -5.27 -6.13 -21.00
CA ASP A 223 -6.68 -6.14 -21.37
C ASP A 223 -7.58 -5.67 -20.22
N GLY A 224 -7.12 -5.82 -18.97
CA GLY A 224 -7.84 -5.47 -17.78
C GLY A 224 -7.02 -5.68 -16.51
N ALA A 225 -7.70 -5.59 -15.39
CA ALA A 225 -7.11 -5.79 -14.06
C ALA A 225 -8.16 -6.34 -13.10
N GLU A 226 -7.84 -6.41 -11.83
CA GLU A 226 -8.76 -6.81 -10.76
C GLU A 226 -8.59 -5.88 -9.55
N ASN A 227 -9.69 -5.46 -8.98
CA ASN A 227 -9.76 -4.63 -7.77
C ASN A 227 -11.22 -4.41 -7.35
N ASN A 228 -11.42 -3.60 -6.30
CA ASN A 228 -12.72 -3.06 -5.87
C ASN A 228 -13.18 -1.90 -6.76
N GLU A 229 -14.42 -1.41 -6.55
CA GLU A 229 -15.07 -0.38 -7.36
C GLU A 229 -14.38 0.98 -7.29
N LEU A 230 -13.66 1.30 -6.19
CA LEU A 230 -12.96 2.59 -6.06
C LEU A 230 -11.84 2.75 -7.10
N ALA A 231 -11.26 1.64 -7.58
CA ALA A 231 -10.29 1.71 -8.66
C ALA A 231 -10.89 2.30 -9.95
N LEU A 232 -12.18 2.07 -10.21
CA LEU A 232 -12.86 2.61 -11.39
C LEU A 232 -12.93 4.13 -11.37
N THR A 233 -13.16 4.71 -10.19
CA THR A 233 -13.41 6.16 -10.02
C THR A 233 -12.18 6.92 -9.55
N ASN A 234 -11.61 6.54 -8.41
CA ASN A 234 -10.50 7.26 -7.79
C ASN A 234 -9.21 7.18 -8.63
N ASN A 235 -8.98 6.02 -9.28
CA ASN A 235 -7.86 5.80 -10.19
C ASN A 235 -8.25 5.88 -11.68
N LYS A 236 -9.52 6.22 -11.96
CA LYS A 236 -10.07 6.44 -13.30
C LYS A 236 -10.03 5.21 -14.22
N HIS A 237 -9.85 4.01 -13.67
CA HIS A 237 -9.77 2.80 -14.50
C HIS A 237 -11.06 2.55 -15.30
N GLY A 238 -12.23 3.02 -14.80
CA GLY A 238 -13.52 3.00 -15.53
C GLY A 238 -13.54 3.82 -16.82
N GLU A 239 -12.59 4.75 -17.03
CA GLU A 239 -12.47 5.45 -18.33
C GLU A 239 -11.92 4.52 -19.43
N VAL A 240 -11.08 3.56 -19.06
CA VAL A 240 -10.32 2.70 -20.01
C VAL A 240 -10.73 1.23 -19.98
N ALA A 241 -11.47 0.79 -18.94
CA ALA A 241 -12.07 -0.55 -18.82
C ALA A 241 -13.55 -0.39 -18.50
N LYS A 242 -14.42 -0.87 -19.40
CA LYS A 242 -15.87 -0.59 -19.37
C LYS A 242 -16.73 -1.69 -18.78
N TYR A 243 -16.15 -2.83 -18.46
CA TYR A 243 -16.87 -4.00 -17.96
C TYR A 243 -16.27 -4.42 -16.62
N TYR A 244 -17.12 -4.55 -15.60
CA TYR A 244 -16.77 -4.96 -14.26
C TYR A 244 -17.59 -6.19 -13.86
N ALA A 245 -16.93 -7.33 -13.67
CA ALA A 245 -17.57 -8.62 -13.43
C ALA A 245 -17.49 -8.99 -11.95
N TYR A 246 -18.66 -9.11 -11.29
CA TYR A 246 -18.75 -9.44 -9.86
C TYR A 246 -18.43 -10.90 -9.54
N ASN A 247 -17.21 -11.33 -9.84
CA ASN A 247 -16.75 -12.69 -9.53
C ASN A 247 -16.23 -12.87 -8.10
N LYS A 248 -15.99 -11.79 -7.34
CA LYS A 248 -15.70 -11.77 -5.89
C LYS A 248 -14.57 -12.72 -5.47
N HIS A 249 -13.47 -12.70 -6.21
CA HIS A 249 -12.44 -13.74 -6.08
C HIS A 249 -11.53 -13.59 -4.86
N GLN A 250 -11.36 -12.38 -4.31
CA GLN A 250 -10.48 -12.14 -3.16
C GLN A 250 -10.96 -10.96 -2.31
N MET A 251 -10.55 -10.98 -1.03
CA MET A 251 -10.57 -9.83 -0.10
C MET A 251 -9.15 -9.72 0.47
N VAL A 252 -8.39 -8.73 -0.03
CA VAL A 252 -6.98 -8.53 0.27
C VAL A 252 -6.84 -7.25 1.09
N PRO A 253 -6.71 -7.32 2.42
CA PRO A 253 -6.61 -6.13 3.25
C PRO A 253 -5.35 -5.33 2.95
N ASP A 254 -5.45 -4.01 3.08
CA ASP A 254 -4.29 -3.13 3.10
C ASP A 254 -3.78 -2.99 4.53
N MET A 255 -2.47 -2.96 4.71
CA MET A 255 -1.81 -2.90 6.02
C MET A 255 -1.00 -1.62 6.17
N LEU A 256 -1.13 -0.94 7.31
CA LEU A 256 -0.20 0.10 7.71
C LEU A 256 1.05 -0.56 8.31
N VAL A 257 2.13 -0.47 7.59
CA VAL A 257 3.42 -1.08 7.92
C VAL A 257 4.37 -0.01 8.43
N ALA A 258 5.00 -0.22 9.57
CA ALA A 258 5.95 0.69 10.17
C ALA A 258 7.38 0.15 10.13
N ASN A 259 8.37 1.02 9.98
CA ASN A 259 9.78 0.64 10.17
C ASN A 259 10.03 0.18 11.60
N LEU A 260 10.54 -1.04 11.78
CA LEU A 260 10.72 -1.64 13.10
C LEU A 260 11.73 -0.86 13.96
N LYS A 261 12.80 -0.35 13.36
CA LYS A 261 13.79 0.45 14.09
C LYS A 261 13.21 1.76 14.59
N PHE A 262 12.30 2.37 13.82
CA PHE A 262 11.57 3.54 14.26
C PHE A 262 10.71 3.22 15.49
N LEU A 263 9.89 2.17 15.43
CA LEU A 263 9.03 1.75 16.54
C LEU A 263 9.83 1.43 17.80
N ASN A 264 10.94 0.69 17.67
CA ASN A 264 11.81 0.33 18.77
C ASN A 264 12.57 1.52 19.38
N GLY A 265 12.64 2.64 18.68
CA GLY A 265 13.25 3.89 19.17
C GLY A 265 12.29 4.81 19.92
N LEU A 266 11.01 4.48 19.94
CA LEU A 266 9.97 5.26 20.65
C LEU A 266 10.00 4.97 22.18
N SER A 267 9.62 5.98 22.99
CA SER A 267 9.27 5.69 24.37
C SER A 267 7.96 4.88 24.43
N PRO A 268 7.67 4.19 25.55
CA PRO A 268 6.39 3.46 25.69
C PRO A 268 5.16 4.35 25.48
N GLU A 269 5.21 5.61 25.91
CA GLU A 269 4.14 6.58 25.73
C GLU A 269 3.98 6.98 24.24
N GLU A 270 5.08 7.25 23.54
CA GLU A 270 5.05 7.56 22.12
C GLU A 270 4.55 6.38 21.30
N TYR A 271 5.03 5.18 21.61
CA TYR A 271 4.57 3.95 20.94
C TYR A 271 3.05 3.79 21.07
N GLN A 272 2.50 4.02 22.28
CA GLN A 272 1.07 3.94 22.49
C GLN A 272 0.31 4.99 21.69
N ILE A 273 0.82 6.23 21.60
CA ILE A 273 0.20 7.29 20.78
C ILE A 273 0.17 6.89 19.30
N PHE A 274 1.25 6.32 18.75
CA PHE A 274 1.27 5.83 17.38
C PHE A 274 0.32 4.64 17.16
N LYS A 275 0.21 3.73 18.14
CA LYS A 275 -0.73 2.60 18.12
C LYS A 275 -2.19 3.09 18.12
N ASP A 276 -2.51 4.04 18.99
CA ASP A 276 -3.85 4.64 19.08
C ASP A 276 -4.20 5.41 17.80
N ALA A 277 -3.24 6.14 17.23
CA ALA A 277 -3.41 6.82 15.94
C ALA A 277 -3.70 5.84 14.80
N ALA A 278 -2.99 4.71 14.79
CA ALA A 278 -3.21 3.65 13.80
C ALA A 278 -4.62 3.03 13.93
N ALA A 279 -5.05 2.73 15.16
CA ALA A 279 -6.40 2.21 15.41
C ALA A 279 -7.49 3.21 14.99
N LEU A 280 -7.34 4.49 15.36
CA LEU A 280 -8.26 5.55 14.94
C LEU A 280 -8.33 5.69 13.42
N SER A 281 -7.20 5.57 12.74
CA SER A 281 -7.17 5.69 11.27
C SER A 281 -7.98 4.58 10.59
N THR A 282 -7.95 3.35 11.11
CA THR A 282 -8.80 2.25 10.66
C THR A 282 -10.29 2.55 10.89
N GLU A 283 -10.65 3.04 12.08
CA GLU A 283 -12.05 3.39 12.36
C GLU A 283 -12.59 4.46 11.42
N VAL A 284 -11.79 5.47 11.09
CA VAL A 284 -12.17 6.54 10.17
C VAL A 284 -12.30 6.00 8.75
N GLU A 285 -11.34 5.19 8.31
CA GLU A 285 -11.35 4.55 7.00
C GLU A 285 -12.61 3.68 6.82
N LEU A 286 -12.91 2.79 7.76
CA LEU A 286 -14.09 1.92 7.71
C LEU A 286 -15.41 2.72 7.61
N LYS A 287 -15.53 3.86 8.30
CA LYS A 287 -16.71 4.72 8.23
C LYS A 287 -16.88 5.39 6.86
N GLU A 288 -15.78 5.73 6.20
CA GLU A 288 -15.80 6.37 4.89
C GLU A 288 -15.93 5.35 3.75
N TRP A 289 -15.56 4.08 4.00
CA TRP A 289 -15.53 3.03 2.98
C TRP A 289 -16.90 2.79 2.34
N ASP A 290 -17.91 2.46 3.12
CA ASP A 290 -19.24 2.08 2.61
C ASP A 290 -19.86 3.19 1.75
N LYS A 291 -19.76 4.46 2.19
CA LYS A 291 -20.23 5.63 1.43
C LYS A 291 -19.47 5.79 0.11
N SER A 292 -18.16 5.56 0.14
CA SER A 292 -17.30 5.73 -1.03
C SER A 292 -17.55 4.65 -2.07
N ILE A 293 -17.82 3.40 -1.66
CA ILE A 293 -18.20 2.30 -2.58
C ILE A 293 -19.51 2.60 -3.29
N GLU A 294 -20.54 3.00 -2.56
CA GLU A 294 -21.85 3.34 -3.18
C GLU A 294 -21.73 4.51 -4.17
N ALA A 295 -20.98 5.55 -3.79
CA ALA A 295 -20.72 6.67 -4.68
C ALA A 295 -19.91 6.25 -5.92
N ALA A 296 -18.94 5.34 -5.76
CA ALA A 296 -18.12 4.84 -6.85
C ALA A 296 -18.95 4.04 -7.87
N LYS A 297 -19.85 3.18 -7.41
CA LYS A 297 -20.78 2.43 -8.29
C LYS A 297 -21.64 3.38 -9.13
N ASP A 298 -22.26 4.37 -8.50
CA ASP A 298 -23.08 5.37 -9.20
C ASP A 298 -22.27 6.15 -10.25
N ILE A 299 -21.09 6.64 -9.87
CA ILE A 299 -20.21 7.39 -10.77
C ILE A 299 -19.72 6.51 -11.92
N ALA A 300 -19.27 5.30 -11.65
CA ALA A 300 -18.75 4.38 -12.66
C ALA A 300 -19.85 4.03 -13.68
N GLN A 301 -21.05 3.72 -13.22
CA GLN A 301 -22.17 3.38 -14.08
C GLN A 301 -22.69 4.59 -14.86
N ASN A 302 -23.05 5.67 -14.16
CA ASN A 302 -23.81 6.77 -14.74
C ASN A 302 -22.95 7.85 -15.41
N LYS A 303 -21.71 8.02 -15.00
CA LYS A 303 -20.80 9.03 -15.56
C LYS A 303 -19.67 8.47 -16.41
N MET A 304 -19.19 7.27 -16.08
CA MET A 304 -18.09 6.65 -16.83
C MET A 304 -18.58 5.60 -17.82
N GLY A 305 -19.86 5.17 -17.76
CA GLY A 305 -20.46 4.17 -18.65
C GLY A 305 -19.87 2.77 -18.45
N VAL A 306 -19.54 2.44 -17.20
CA VAL A 306 -19.11 1.09 -16.82
C VAL A 306 -20.35 0.20 -16.71
N GLU A 307 -20.29 -0.96 -17.34
CA GLU A 307 -21.28 -2.02 -17.20
C GLU A 307 -20.87 -2.98 -16.09
N PHE A 308 -21.73 -3.11 -15.08
CA PHE A 308 -21.57 -4.09 -14.01
C PHE A 308 -22.25 -5.40 -14.41
N ILE A 309 -21.52 -6.50 -14.33
CA ILE A 309 -21.95 -7.83 -14.79
C ILE A 309 -22.01 -8.77 -13.61
N ASP A 310 -23.20 -9.28 -13.31
CA ASP A 310 -23.37 -10.39 -12.40
C ASP A 310 -22.95 -11.69 -13.09
N VAL A 311 -22.17 -12.51 -12.38
CA VAL A 311 -21.62 -13.76 -12.92
C VAL A 311 -21.94 -14.94 -11.98
N ASP A 312 -21.86 -16.16 -12.50
CA ASP A 312 -21.87 -17.36 -11.68
C ASP A 312 -20.53 -17.46 -10.91
N VAL A 313 -20.54 -17.01 -9.65
CA VAL A 313 -19.38 -16.98 -8.77
C VAL A 313 -18.82 -18.37 -8.53
N ASP A 314 -19.69 -19.41 -8.45
CA ASP A 314 -19.26 -20.80 -8.20
C ASP A 314 -18.45 -21.34 -9.39
N ALA A 315 -18.79 -20.96 -10.61
CA ALA A 315 -18.02 -21.33 -11.80
C ALA A 315 -16.57 -20.78 -11.73
N PHE A 316 -16.39 -19.53 -11.22
CA PHE A 316 -15.06 -18.97 -10.99
C PHE A 316 -14.35 -19.67 -9.83
N LYS A 317 -15.04 -19.87 -8.70
CA LYS A 317 -14.50 -20.52 -7.50
C LYS A 317 -13.92 -21.91 -7.82
N GLN A 318 -14.65 -22.74 -8.55
CA GLN A 318 -14.21 -24.10 -8.91
C GLN A 318 -12.88 -24.14 -9.67
N LYS A 319 -12.55 -23.10 -10.46
CA LYS A 319 -11.29 -23.03 -11.22
C LYS A 319 -10.06 -22.87 -10.31
N VAL A 320 -10.22 -22.23 -9.16
CA VAL A 320 -9.09 -21.80 -8.30
C VAL A 320 -9.04 -22.50 -6.96
N LEU A 321 -10.09 -23.24 -6.57
CA LEU A 321 -10.09 -24.04 -5.32
C LEU A 321 -8.87 -24.96 -5.17
N PRO A 322 -8.35 -25.63 -6.24
CA PRO A 322 -7.15 -26.46 -6.11
C PRO A 322 -5.90 -25.69 -5.63
N LEU A 323 -5.87 -24.35 -5.76
CA LEU A 323 -4.77 -23.54 -5.27
C LEU A 323 -4.68 -23.55 -3.73
N HIS A 324 -5.79 -23.74 -3.02
CA HIS A 324 -5.78 -23.81 -1.55
C HIS A 324 -4.84 -24.91 -1.05
N GLU A 325 -4.98 -26.12 -1.58
CA GLU A 325 -4.12 -27.23 -1.21
C GLU A 325 -2.65 -26.96 -1.56
N THR A 326 -2.41 -26.42 -2.73
CA THR A 326 -1.05 -26.06 -3.17
C THR A 326 -0.42 -25.04 -2.23
N MET A 327 -1.12 -23.94 -1.91
CA MET A 327 -0.61 -22.88 -1.05
C MET A 327 -0.36 -23.39 0.38
N LEU A 328 -1.24 -24.20 0.94
CA LEU A 328 -1.08 -24.78 2.28
C LEU A 328 0.11 -25.77 2.36
N ASN A 329 0.35 -26.53 1.30
CA ASN A 329 1.49 -27.46 1.23
C ASN A 329 2.82 -26.73 1.03
N ASP A 330 2.84 -25.68 0.20
CA ASP A 330 4.05 -24.96 -0.15
C ASP A 330 4.50 -23.98 0.94
N ASN A 331 3.54 -23.45 1.72
CA ASN A 331 3.81 -22.49 2.78
C ASN A 331 3.18 -22.86 4.14
N PRO A 332 3.87 -23.64 4.98
CA PRO A 332 3.34 -24.01 6.31
C PRO A 332 3.04 -22.83 7.24
N LYS A 333 3.59 -21.63 6.98
CA LYS A 333 3.38 -20.44 7.83
C LYS A 333 1.95 -19.93 7.79
N ILE A 334 1.17 -20.27 6.75
CA ILE A 334 -0.21 -19.80 6.61
C ILE A 334 -1.23 -20.75 7.24
N VAL A 335 -0.84 -21.96 7.63
CA VAL A 335 -1.77 -23.03 8.06
C VAL A 335 -2.56 -22.63 9.31
N ASP A 336 -1.90 -22.08 10.32
CA ASP A 336 -2.56 -21.69 11.58
C ASP A 336 -3.62 -20.60 11.33
N LEU A 337 -3.25 -19.56 10.55
CA LEU A 337 -4.19 -18.49 10.21
C LEU A 337 -5.30 -18.99 9.29
N TYR A 338 -5.01 -19.90 8.36
CA TYR A 338 -6.04 -20.56 7.56
C TYR A 338 -7.06 -21.28 8.43
N ASN A 339 -6.62 -22.10 9.39
CA ASN A 339 -7.51 -22.83 10.29
C ASN A 339 -8.36 -21.87 11.12
N HIS A 340 -7.77 -20.80 11.65
CA HIS A 340 -8.50 -19.78 12.40
C HIS A 340 -9.60 -19.12 11.54
N ILE A 341 -9.29 -18.78 10.30
CA ILE A 341 -10.27 -18.19 9.35
C ILE A 341 -11.39 -19.22 9.05
N GLN A 342 -11.06 -20.50 8.83
CA GLN A 342 -12.07 -21.53 8.59
C GLN A 342 -13.00 -21.73 9.78
N GLU A 343 -12.50 -21.64 11.02
CA GLU A 343 -13.36 -21.70 12.21
C GLU A 343 -14.37 -20.54 12.25
N ILE A 344 -13.98 -19.33 11.82
CA ILE A 344 -14.88 -18.17 11.76
C ILE A 344 -15.90 -18.36 10.62
N ASN A 345 -15.46 -18.86 9.44
CA ASN A 345 -16.34 -19.21 8.33
C ASN A 345 -17.44 -20.20 8.79
N GLU A 346 -17.08 -21.28 9.48
CA GLU A 346 -18.03 -22.29 9.94
C GLU A 346 -18.99 -21.76 11.02
N LYS A 347 -18.51 -20.93 11.97
CA LYS A 347 -19.37 -20.27 12.97
C LYS A 347 -20.40 -19.36 12.30
N ALA A 348 -20.02 -18.63 11.26
CA ALA A 348 -20.93 -17.77 10.52
C ALA A 348 -22.02 -18.54 9.76
N LYS A 349 -21.72 -19.75 9.25
CA LYS A 349 -22.70 -20.65 8.62
C LYS A 349 -23.71 -21.21 9.64
N GLY A 350 -23.22 -21.65 10.82
CA GLY A 350 -24.06 -22.21 11.89
C GLY A 350 -25.06 -21.18 12.45
N GLY A 351 -24.63 -19.93 12.64
CA GLY A 351 -25.51 -18.86 13.13
C GLY A 351 -26.65 -18.46 12.16
N LYS A 352 -26.49 -18.72 10.84
CA LYS A 352 -27.57 -18.50 9.86
C LYS A 352 -28.63 -19.62 9.85
N GLN A 353 -28.27 -20.84 10.20
CA GLN A 353 -29.23 -21.97 10.27
C GLN A 353 -30.17 -21.86 11.47
N ASP A 354 -29.73 -21.29 12.58
CA ASP A 354 -30.55 -21.09 13.78
C ASP A 354 -31.51 -19.88 13.66
N GLY A 355 -31.20 -18.92 12.81
CA GLY A 355 -32.02 -17.70 12.55
C GLY A 355 -33.20 -17.94 11.58
N ASP A 356 -33.08 -18.90 10.66
CA ASP A 356 -34.14 -19.23 9.70
C ASP A 356 -35.19 -20.23 10.26
N ASN A 357 -34.97 -20.75 11.46
CA ASN A 357 -35.88 -21.72 12.16
C ASN A 357 -36.61 -21.06 13.35
N ALA A 358 -36.48 -19.79 13.58
CA ALA A 358 -37.18 -19.01 14.63
C ALA A 358 -38.18 -18.03 14.02
#